data_1c061aadfff1ea390ee39d6dc7f66aed
#
_entry.id   1c061aadfff1ea390ee39d6dc7f66aed
#
_cell.length_a   1.000
_cell.length_b   1.000
_cell.length_c   1.000
_cell.angle_alpha   90.00
_cell.angle_beta   90.00
_cell.angle_gamma   90.00
#
_symmetry.space_group_name_H-M   'P 1'
#
loop_
_entity.id
_entity.type
_entity.pdbx_description
1 polymer ?
#
loop_
_entity_poly.entity_id
_entity_poly.type
_entity_poly.pdbx_seq_one_letter_code
_entity_poly.pdbx_strand_id
1 'polypeptide(L)'
;MIKELMHDPIFLSLKSEKATIEDLQVAEDLLDTLIAHKDGCVGMAANMIGVRKRIIAFDNEGTYMTMFNPEIIKKSDPYETEEGCLSLLGGPRKCKRYKSIKVQWQTAEFQTRIKNFTGWTAQIVQHEVDHCDGVLI
;
A
#
# COMPACT_ATOMS: atom_id res chain seq x y z
N MET A 1 -0.21 -15.71 -7.51
CA MET A 1 -0.51 -15.53 -8.97
C MET A 1 -0.42 -14.07 -9.33
N ILE A 2 0.28 -13.77 -10.42
CA ILE A 2 0.36 -12.40 -10.92
C ILE A 2 -1.00 -11.98 -11.47
N LYS A 3 -1.49 -10.81 -11.06
CA LYS A 3 -2.79 -10.26 -11.46
C LYS A 3 -2.61 -9.05 -12.36
N GLU A 4 -3.62 -8.77 -13.19
CA GLU A 4 -3.66 -7.55 -13.98
C GLU A 4 -3.92 -6.34 -13.08
N LEU A 5 -3.31 -5.20 -13.43
CA LEU A 5 -3.50 -3.97 -12.69
C LEU A 5 -4.87 -3.36 -12.97
N MET A 6 -5.53 -2.92 -11.92
CA MET A 6 -6.79 -2.19 -11.99
C MET A 6 -6.49 -0.72 -12.36
N HIS A 7 -7.23 -0.18 -13.32
CA HIS A 7 -7.08 1.21 -13.76
C HIS A 7 -8.35 2.04 -13.67
N ASP A 8 -9.46 1.46 -13.21
CA ASP A 8 -10.73 2.18 -13.09
C ASP A 8 -10.69 3.14 -11.89
N PRO A 9 -10.71 4.48 -12.14
CA PRO A 9 -10.63 5.45 -11.04
C PRO A 9 -11.82 5.36 -10.08
N ILE A 10 -13.00 4.96 -10.57
CA ILE A 10 -14.17 4.82 -9.70
C ILE A 10 -13.96 3.69 -8.71
N PHE A 11 -13.47 2.54 -9.19
CA PHE A 11 -13.14 1.41 -8.31
C PHE A 11 -12.06 1.80 -7.31
N LEU A 12 -10.99 2.45 -7.77
CA LEU A 12 -9.85 2.83 -6.92
C LEU A 12 -10.19 3.90 -5.89
N SER A 13 -11.28 4.65 -6.10
CA SER A 13 -11.77 5.66 -5.15
C SER A 13 -12.64 5.08 -4.03
N LEU A 14 -12.96 3.79 -4.08
CA LEU A 14 -13.74 3.13 -3.05
C LEU A 14 -12.83 2.73 -1.88
N LYS A 15 -13.32 2.93 -0.65
CA LYS A 15 -12.58 2.48 0.53
C LYS A 15 -12.54 0.95 0.58
N SER A 16 -11.38 0.41 0.91
CA SER A 16 -11.21 -1.02 1.09
C SER A 16 -11.75 -1.48 2.45
N GLU A 17 -12.28 -2.69 2.47
CA GLU A 17 -12.81 -3.31 3.67
C GLU A 17 -11.70 -3.95 4.49
N LYS A 18 -11.98 -4.22 5.75
CA LYS A 18 -11.05 -4.94 6.64
C LYS A 18 -10.75 -6.32 6.05
N ALA A 19 -9.47 -6.68 6.01
CA ALA A 19 -9.02 -8.00 5.60
C ALA A 19 -9.19 -9.01 6.74
N THR A 20 -9.44 -10.27 6.38
CA THR A 20 -9.56 -11.38 7.33
C THR A 20 -8.62 -12.52 6.94
N ILE A 21 -8.60 -13.58 7.73
CA ILE A 21 -7.77 -14.76 7.44
C ILE A 21 -8.15 -15.42 6.09
N GLU A 22 -9.34 -15.17 5.58
CA GLU A 22 -9.77 -15.67 4.28
C GLU A 22 -9.07 -14.96 3.12
N ASP A 23 -8.38 -13.85 3.40
CA ASP A 23 -7.72 -13.02 2.38
C ASP A 23 -6.22 -13.31 2.23
N LEU A 24 -5.71 -14.40 2.79
CA LEU A 24 -4.28 -14.74 2.69
C LEU A 24 -3.82 -14.91 1.24
N GLN A 25 -4.64 -15.52 0.38
CA GLN A 25 -4.31 -15.68 -1.03
C GLN A 25 -4.20 -14.33 -1.75
N VAL A 26 -5.01 -13.35 -1.36
CA VAL A 26 -4.94 -11.99 -1.91
C VAL A 26 -3.57 -11.37 -1.64
N ALA A 27 -3.04 -11.55 -0.43
CA ALA A 27 -1.72 -11.03 -0.08
C ALA A 27 -0.61 -11.70 -0.90
N GLU A 28 -0.70 -13.00 -1.14
CA GLU A 28 0.26 -13.71 -1.99
C GLU A 28 0.20 -13.23 -3.44
N ASP A 29 -1.00 -13.07 -3.98
CA ASP A 29 -1.20 -12.56 -5.34
C ASP A 29 -0.67 -11.13 -5.48
N LEU A 30 -0.90 -10.31 -4.47
CA LEU A 30 -0.42 -8.94 -4.43
C LEU A 30 1.12 -8.90 -4.44
N LEU A 31 1.75 -9.72 -3.63
CA LEU A 31 3.20 -9.81 -3.57
C LEU A 31 3.79 -10.29 -4.90
N ASP A 32 3.19 -11.32 -5.49
CA ASP A 32 3.62 -11.84 -6.80
C ASP A 32 3.53 -10.75 -7.87
N THR A 33 2.46 -9.98 -7.86
CA THR A 33 2.24 -8.90 -8.82
C THR A 33 3.25 -7.76 -8.61
N LEU A 34 3.51 -7.41 -7.36
CA LEU A 34 4.51 -6.39 -7.03
C LEU A 34 5.90 -6.80 -7.52
N ILE A 35 6.31 -8.03 -7.26
CA ILE A 35 7.61 -8.55 -7.69
C ILE A 35 7.72 -8.56 -9.22
N ALA A 36 6.64 -8.89 -9.92
CA ALA A 36 6.62 -8.85 -11.39
C ALA A 36 6.83 -7.44 -11.94
N HIS A 37 6.53 -6.40 -11.16
CA HIS A 37 6.68 -4.99 -11.54
C HIS A 37 7.83 -4.29 -10.80
N LYS A 38 8.75 -5.04 -10.23
CA LYS A 38 9.82 -4.51 -9.36
C LYS A 38 10.68 -3.41 -9.98
N ASP A 39 10.82 -3.40 -11.30
CA ASP A 39 11.65 -2.41 -11.99
C ASP A 39 10.99 -1.03 -12.08
N GLY A 40 9.72 -0.92 -11.78
CA GLY A 40 9.00 0.35 -11.82
C GLY A 40 8.04 0.57 -10.65
N CYS A 41 8.04 -0.33 -9.66
CA CYS A 41 7.09 -0.24 -8.56
C CYS A 41 7.69 -0.79 -7.27
N VAL A 42 7.52 -0.07 -6.19
CA VAL A 42 8.06 -0.41 -4.87
C VAL A 42 6.98 -0.74 -3.84
N GLY A 43 5.72 -0.59 -4.19
CA GLY A 43 4.60 -0.91 -3.31
C GLY A 43 3.29 -1.02 -4.07
N MET A 44 2.35 -1.79 -3.52
CA MET A 44 0.99 -1.96 -4.05
C MET A 44 0.00 -2.16 -2.91
N ALA A 45 -1.23 -1.73 -3.15
CA ALA A 45 -2.38 -2.06 -2.32
C ALA A 45 -3.29 -3.04 -3.08
N ALA A 46 -4.09 -3.82 -2.35
CA ALA A 46 -4.90 -4.88 -2.96
C ALA A 46 -5.93 -4.35 -3.97
N ASN A 47 -6.42 -3.10 -3.81
CA ASN A 47 -7.34 -2.54 -4.79
C ASN A 47 -6.69 -2.38 -6.17
N MET A 48 -5.36 -2.28 -6.25
CA MET A 48 -4.64 -2.22 -7.52
C MET A 48 -4.69 -3.54 -8.30
N ILE A 49 -5.05 -4.64 -7.66
CA ILE A 49 -5.30 -5.93 -8.33
C ILE A 49 -6.78 -6.33 -8.29
N GLY A 50 -7.66 -5.34 -8.06
CA GLY A 50 -9.10 -5.54 -8.14
C GLY A 50 -9.76 -6.09 -6.90
N VAL A 51 -9.11 -6.05 -5.74
CA VAL A 51 -9.64 -6.56 -4.47
C VAL A 51 -9.72 -5.45 -3.43
N ARG A 52 -10.94 -5.15 -2.96
CA ARG A 52 -11.17 -4.09 -1.99
C ARG A 52 -10.98 -4.57 -0.56
N LYS A 53 -9.74 -4.94 -0.23
CA LYS A 53 -9.34 -5.35 1.11
C LYS A 53 -8.11 -4.56 1.55
N ARG A 54 -8.04 -4.24 2.83
CA ARG A 54 -6.93 -3.46 3.40
C ARG A 54 -5.69 -4.32 3.54
N ILE A 55 -5.01 -4.55 2.41
CA ILE A 55 -3.75 -5.30 2.34
C ILE A 55 -2.80 -4.49 1.49
N ILE A 56 -1.58 -4.32 1.96
CA ILE A 56 -0.50 -3.68 1.19
C ILE A 56 0.72 -4.59 1.15
N ALA A 57 1.52 -4.43 0.10
CA ALA A 57 2.83 -5.06 -0.03
C ALA A 57 3.82 -4.01 -0.49
N PHE A 58 5.03 -4.04 0.02
CA PHE A 58 6.04 -3.04 -0.32
C PHE A 58 7.46 -3.57 -0.11
N ASP A 59 8.41 -2.90 -0.76
CA ASP A 59 9.84 -3.15 -0.57
C ASP A 59 10.32 -2.35 0.64
N ASN A 60 10.70 -3.07 1.71
CA ASN A 60 11.26 -2.50 2.92
C ASN A 60 12.77 -2.69 2.89
N GLU A 61 13.48 -1.73 2.27
CA GLU A 61 14.95 -1.73 2.19
C GLU A 61 15.55 -3.02 1.65
N GLY A 62 14.96 -3.56 0.58
CA GLY A 62 15.42 -4.78 -0.07
C GLY A 62 14.70 -6.05 0.35
N THR A 63 13.82 -5.99 1.34
CA THR A 63 13.01 -7.13 1.79
C THR A 63 11.54 -6.81 1.59
N TYR A 64 10.83 -7.66 0.86
CA TYR A 64 9.38 -7.46 0.67
C TYR A 64 8.61 -7.77 1.94
N MET A 65 7.60 -6.95 2.19
CA MET A 65 6.76 -7.02 3.37
C MET A 65 5.30 -6.90 2.99
N THR A 66 4.42 -7.65 3.65
CA THR A 66 2.97 -7.50 3.51
C THR A 66 2.38 -7.06 4.85
N MET A 67 1.31 -6.25 4.79
CA MET A 67 0.57 -5.82 5.96
C MET A 67 -0.92 -6.01 5.73
N PHE A 68 -1.59 -6.63 6.70
CA PHE A 68 -3.06 -6.71 6.76
C PHE A 68 -3.57 -5.60 7.66
N ASN A 69 -4.60 -4.90 7.21
CA ASN A 69 -5.25 -3.84 7.98
C ASN A 69 -4.28 -2.78 8.52
N PRO A 70 -3.40 -2.22 7.66
CA PRO A 70 -2.46 -1.20 8.12
C PRO A 70 -3.20 0.08 8.51
N GLU A 71 -2.74 0.70 9.61
CA GLU A 71 -3.26 1.95 10.11
C GLU A 71 -2.10 2.83 10.57
N ILE A 72 -2.05 4.07 10.10
CA ILE A 72 -1.05 5.03 10.54
C ILE A 72 -1.61 5.71 11.80
N ILE A 73 -1.03 5.36 12.95
CA ILE A 73 -1.53 5.84 14.24
C ILE A 73 -0.81 7.08 14.74
N LYS A 74 0.33 7.43 14.14
CA LYS A 74 1.07 8.64 14.48
C LYS A 74 1.92 9.06 13.27
N LYS A 75 2.07 10.38 13.07
CA LYS A 75 2.86 10.93 11.98
C LYS A 75 3.44 12.29 12.36
N SER A 76 4.65 12.59 11.86
CA SER A 76 5.36 13.84 12.17
C SER A 76 6.23 14.27 11.00
N ASP A 77 6.60 15.56 11.01
CA ASP A 77 7.48 16.20 10.03
C ASP A 77 6.89 16.15 8.60
N PRO A 78 5.81 16.93 8.36
CA PRO A 78 5.17 16.97 7.05
C PRO A 78 6.06 17.62 5.98
N TYR A 79 5.92 17.14 4.74
CA TYR A 79 6.55 17.71 3.57
C TYR A 79 5.68 17.47 2.33
N GLU A 80 5.89 18.28 1.30
CA GLU A 80 5.19 18.12 0.03
C GLU A 80 6.10 17.43 -0.98
N THR A 81 5.52 16.57 -1.81
CA THR A 81 6.23 15.82 -2.84
C THR A 81 5.27 15.46 -3.98
N GLU A 82 5.79 14.77 -4.99
CA GLU A 82 4.99 14.21 -6.07
C GLU A 82 5.22 12.72 -6.16
N GLU A 83 4.14 11.97 -6.42
CA GLU A 83 4.20 10.52 -6.52
C GLU A 83 3.40 10.03 -7.71
N GLY A 84 3.86 8.94 -8.33
CA GLY A 84 3.14 8.23 -9.39
C GLY A 84 2.65 6.87 -8.93
N CYS A 85 1.68 6.32 -9.65
CA CYS A 85 1.13 5.00 -9.38
C CYS A 85 0.85 4.28 -10.69
N LEU A 86 1.20 2.98 -10.78
CA LEU A 86 0.97 2.18 -11.99
C LEU A 86 -0.51 2.05 -12.33
N SER A 87 -1.40 2.05 -11.33
CA SER A 87 -2.84 1.95 -11.55
C SER A 87 -3.48 3.27 -11.97
N LEU A 88 -2.85 4.40 -11.69
CA LEU A 88 -3.36 5.74 -12.00
C LEU A 88 -2.58 6.34 -13.14
N LEU A 89 -3.23 6.49 -14.28
CA LEU A 89 -2.64 7.10 -15.47
C LEU A 89 -2.69 8.63 -15.37
N GLY A 90 -1.85 9.33 -16.12
CA GLY A 90 -1.83 10.79 -16.17
C GLY A 90 -0.64 11.43 -15.47
N GLY A 91 0.33 10.64 -15.03
CA GLY A 91 1.60 11.11 -14.45
C GLY A 91 1.54 11.38 -12.95
N PRO A 92 2.63 11.92 -12.38
CA PRO A 92 2.74 12.15 -10.94
C PRO A 92 1.72 13.16 -10.42
N ARG A 93 1.32 12.97 -9.17
CA ARG A 93 0.39 13.83 -8.45
C ARG A 93 1.07 14.41 -7.22
N LYS A 94 0.75 15.66 -6.90
CA LYS A 94 1.23 16.31 -5.69
C LYS A 94 0.53 15.72 -4.47
N CYS A 95 1.29 15.49 -3.41
CA CYS A 95 0.75 14.99 -2.16
C CYS A 95 1.57 15.46 -0.97
N LYS A 96 0.96 15.38 0.21
CA LYS A 96 1.60 15.65 1.48
C LYS A 96 1.99 14.32 2.12
N ARG A 97 3.22 14.24 2.58
CA ARG A 97 3.76 13.07 3.27
C ARG A 97 4.41 13.47 4.58
N TYR A 98 4.71 12.48 5.40
CA TYR A 98 5.37 12.69 6.69
C TYR A 98 6.67 11.88 6.71
N LYS A 99 7.74 12.49 7.24
CA LYS A 99 9.07 11.87 7.29
C LYS A 99 9.11 10.70 8.26
N SER A 100 8.23 10.69 9.27
CA SER A 100 8.18 9.67 10.31
C SER A 100 6.74 9.28 10.58
N ILE A 101 6.47 7.98 10.61
CA ILE A 101 5.15 7.44 10.90
C ILE A 101 5.26 6.25 11.86
N LYS A 102 4.20 6.02 12.62
CA LYS A 102 4.01 4.81 13.41
C LYS A 102 2.83 4.05 12.82
N VAL A 103 3.06 2.80 12.45
CA VAL A 103 2.06 1.96 11.79
C VAL A 103 1.70 0.78 12.68
N GLN A 104 0.39 0.53 12.80
CA GLN A 104 -0.15 -0.67 13.40
C GLN A 104 -0.71 -1.53 12.28
N TRP A 105 -0.38 -2.80 12.25
CA TRP A 105 -0.88 -3.72 11.25
C TRP A 105 -0.99 -5.14 11.80
N GLN A 106 -1.56 -6.04 11.02
CA GLN A 106 -1.62 -7.46 11.35
C GLN A 106 -0.75 -8.27 10.38
N THR A 107 -0.06 -9.28 10.91
CA THR A 107 0.74 -10.22 10.13
C THR A 107 -0.16 -11.25 9.43
N ALA A 108 0.43 -12.15 8.64
CA ALA A 108 -0.31 -13.24 8.00
C ALA A 108 -0.96 -14.21 9.01
N GLU A 109 -0.48 -14.24 10.24
CA GLU A 109 -1.09 -14.98 11.36
C GLU A 109 -2.10 -14.13 12.14
N PHE A 110 -2.38 -12.91 11.65
CA PHE A 110 -3.27 -11.92 12.26
C PHE A 110 -2.85 -11.48 13.67
N GLN A 111 -1.55 -11.50 13.91
CA GLN A 111 -0.97 -10.91 15.11
C GLN A 111 -0.71 -9.42 14.88
N THR A 112 -1.11 -8.60 15.84
CA THR A 112 -0.92 -7.15 15.76
C THR A 112 0.55 -6.79 16.00
N ARG A 113 1.07 -5.90 15.15
CA ARG A 113 2.42 -5.34 15.24
C ARG A 113 2.35 -3.82 15.16
N ILE A 114 3.28 -3.16 15.80
CA ILE A 114 3.43 -1.70 15.73
C ILE A 114 4.91 -1.41 15.48
N LYS A 115 5.18 -0.54 14.51
CA LYS A 115 6.56 -0.15 14.17
C LYS A 115 6.62 1.27 13.64
N ASN A 116 7.73 1.96 13.91
CA ASN A 116 8.03 3.24 13.30
C ASN A 116 8.76 3.03 11.98
N PHE A 117 8.36 3.82 10.97
CA PHE A 117 9.04 3.88 9.69
C PHE A 117 9.43 5.32 9.41
N THR A 118 10.54 5.52 8.73
CA THR A 118 11.06 6.85 8.37
C THR A 118 11.49 6.88 6.90
N GLY A 119 11.67 8.08 6.36
CA GLY A 119 12.25 8.29 5.03
C GLY A 119 11.45 7.65 3.91
N TRP A 120 12.16 7.03 2.97
CA TRP A 120 11.55 6.45 1.77
C TRP A 120 10.55 5.34 2.08
N THR A 121 10.87 4.43 3.02
CA THR A 121 9.95 3.37 3.43
C THR A 121 8.65 3.96 3.98
N ALA A 122 8.74 4.99 4.82
CA ALA A 122 7.56 5.67 5.35
C ALA A 122 6.72 6.30 4.22
N GLN A 123 7.36 6.86 3.20
CA GLN A 123 6.65 7.42 2.05
C GLN A 123 5.88 6.35 1.30
N ILE A 124 6.50 5.20 1.04
CA ILE A 124 5.87 4.06 0.36
C ILE A 124 4.64 3.59 1.13
N VAL A 125 4.77 3.36 2.43
CA VAL A 125 3.66 2.88 3.27
C VAL A 125 2.49 3.86 3.25
N GLN A 126 2.75 5.16 3.37
CA GLN A 126 1.71 6.18 3.33
C GLN A 126 0.95 6.17 2.00
N HIS A 127 1.67 6.03 0.89
CA HIS A 127 1.06 5.94 -0.44
C HIS A 127 0.11 4.75 -0.52
N GLU A 128 0.55 3.57 -0.07
CA GLU A 128 -0.27 2.37 -0.16
C GLU A 128 -1.46 2.39 0.82
N VAL A 129 -1.30 2.96 1.99
CA VAL A 129 -2.43 3.15 2.93
C VAL A 129 -3.47 4.11 2.34
N ASP A 130 -3.04 5.16 1.64
CA ASP A 130 -3.96 6.04 0.93
C ASP A 130 -4.81 5.27 -0.07
N HIS A 131 -4.24 4.32 -0.81
CA HIS A 131 -5.01 3.46 -1.71
C HIS A 131 -6.06 2.64 -0.96
N CYS A 132 -5.75 2.13 0.22
CA CYS A 132 -6.73 1.44 1.06
C CYS A 132 -7.91 2.35 1.44
N ASP A 133 -7.66 3.64 1.57
CA ASP A 133 -8.68 4.63 1.92
C ASP A 133 -9.40 5.22 0.69
N GLY A 134 -9.08 4.74 -0.51
CA GLY A 134 -9.68 5.20 -1.75
C GLY A 134 -9.13 6.55 -2.23
N VAL A 135 -7.98 6.97 -1.75
CA VAL A 135 -7.33 8.20 -2.19
C VAL A 135 -6.58 7.94 -3.50
N LEU A 136 -6.88 8.74 -4.53
CA LEU A 136 -6.26 8.64 -5.85
C LEU A 136 -4.94 9.41 -5.87
N ILE A 137 -3.87 8.69 -5.60
CA ILE A 137 -2.53 9.27 -5.54
C ILE A 137 -1.52 8.49 -6.39
#